data_8a110041fe163509d96a5e7a8f7c836d
#
_entry.id   8a110041fe163509d96a5e7a8f7c836d
#
_cell.length_a   1.000
_cell.length_b   1.000
_cell.length_c   1.000
_cell.angle_alpha   90.00
_cell.angle_beta   90.00
_cell.angle_gamma   90.00
#
_symmetry.space_group_name_H-M   'P 1'
#
loop_
_entity.id
_entity.type
_entity.pdbx_description
1 polymer ?
#
loop_
_entity_poly.entity_id
_entity_poly.type
_entity_poly.pdbx_seq_one_letter_code
_entity_poly.pdbx_strand_id
1 'polypeptide(L)'
;MAATIAALLVFGVTAPARALPALPAPTAAHDPRPWDAPWIDGPLAVPLLPAEYLTHEEAGIRLSYQPSTRDRVRSLQALAATIRSELGAALGTPVLGTIEIRVAAAPSEMARLAPVEQLPSYATAVTFSQSHLVVMSALSPLSLDAPNLEGWLRHALAHLALDEAASAPPVPPVPRWFHEGFAVDFAGEDSIARAETLARAALSRQLLGLAQIEAQFPADAPEGSLACAEAADFVRFLGPQRLTDLTSRLRGGEPWKEALDASAGADSASLELAWRKAMARRYSFFPVLFGSLLLWILVAAVVLVRRARARRRRDDVAARRENGERRARIARAASRRAPQGPRGDRVLDDEALHEATPPDPEVPRIEHDGRWYTLH
;
A
#
# COMPACT_ATOMS: atom_id res chain seq x y z
N MET A 1 18.41 -40.02 28.25
CA MET A 1 17.20 -40.84 27.98
C MET A 1 16.04 -40.31 28.82
N ALA A 2 15.10 -39.60 28.25
CA ALA A 2 13.70 -39.46 28.64
C ALA A 2 13.12 -38.39 27.72
N ALA A 3 12.40 -38.82 26.71
CA ALA A 3 11.59 -37.99 25.82
C ALA A 3 10.30 -37.62 26.54
N THR A 4 10.03 -36.35 26.72
CA THR A 4 8.76 -35.85 27.21
C THR A 4 7.96 -35.31 26.04
N ILE A 5 6.96 -36.09 25.60
CA ILE A 5 5.97 -35.71 24.59
C ILE A 5 4.98 -34.78 25.29
N ALA A 6 4.93 -33.51 24.85
CA ALA A 6 3.90 -32.57 25.27
C ALA A 6 2.67 -32.75 24.38
N ALA A 7 1.61 -33.32 24.96
CA ALA A 7 0.29 -33.43 24.34
C ALA A 7 -0.40 -32.06 24.37
N LEU A 8 -0.69 -31.51 23.18
CA LEU A 8 -1.55 -30.34 23.04
C LEU A 8 -3.01 -30.77 23.17
N LEU A 9 -3.63 -30.45 24.30
CA LEU A 9 -5.07 -30.54 24.51
C LEU A 9 -5.77 -29.42 23.71
N VAL A 10 -6.48 -29.84 22.67
CA VAL A 10 -7.41 -28.96 21.93
C VAL A 10 -8.70 -28.91 22.74
N PHE A 11 -8.91 -27.83 23.48
CA PHE A 11 -10.21 -27.52 24.06
C PHE A 11 -11.14 -27.03 22.96
N GLY A 12 -12.06 -27.90 22.53
CA GLY A 12 -13.19 -27.55 21.69
C GLY A 12 -14.20 -26.73 22.50
N VAL A 13 -14.16 -25.40 22.35
CA VAL A 13 -15.24 -24.54 22.81
C VAL A 13 -16.30 -24.49 21.70
N THR A 14 -17.35 -25.32 21.86
CA THR A 14 -18.57 -25.20 21.05
C THR A 14 -19.35 -24.01 21.59
N ALA A 15 -19.15 -22.84 20.99
CA ALA A 15 -20.04 -21.71 21.20
C ALA A 15 -21.36 -21.97 20.44
N PRO A 16 -22.55 -21.75 21.06
CA PRO A 16 -23.81 -21.89 20.35
C PRO A 16 -23.87 -20.86 19.19
N ALA A 17 -24.20 -21.36 18.02
CA ALA A 17 -24.46 -20.54 16.86
C ALA A 17 -25.58 -19.56 17.17
N ARG A 18 -25.21 -18.32 17.46
CA ARG A 18 -26.16 -17.22 17.60
C ARG A 18 -26.62 -16.89 16.20
N ALA A 19 -27.90 -17.15 15.91
CA ALA A 19 -28.51 -16.73 14.66
C ALA A 19 -28.32 -15.21 14.54
N LEU A 20 -27.59 -14.80 13.50
CA LEU A 20 -27.50 -13.38 13.14
C LEU A 20 -28.90 -12.89 12.84
N PRO A 21 -29.32 -11.71 13.35
CA PRO A 21 -30.59 -11.13 12.97
C PRO A 21 -30.64 -10.99 11.46
N ALA A 22 -31.77 -11.43 10.86
CA ALA A 22 -32.03 -11.23 9.45
C ALA A 22 -31.84 -9.74 9.13
N LEU A 23 -30.95 -9.45 8.15
CA LEU A 23 -30.80 -8.09 7.65
C LEU A 23 -32.18 -7.57 7.23
N PRO A 24 -32.60 -6.37 7.65
CA PRO A 24 -33.85 -5.78 7.18
C PRO A 24 -33.82 -5.76 5.64
N ALA A 25 -34.94 -6.16 5.05
CA ALA A 25 -35.13 -6.05 3.60
C ALA A 25 -34.81 -4.63 3.16
N PRO A 26 -34.17 -4.42 2.01
CA PRO A 26 -33.82 -3.10 1.51
C PRO A 26 -35.11 -2.34 1.18
N THR A 27 -35.61 -1.58 2.14
CA THR A 27 -36.63 -0.57 1.95
C THR A 27 -35.95 0.79 2.01
N ALA A 28 -35.41 1.23 0.92
CA ALA A 28 -35.27 2.65 0.61
C ALA A 28 -35.04 2.76 -0.87
N ALA A 29 -35.86 3.56 -1.53
CA ALA A 29 -35.50 4.11 -2.82
C ALA A 29 -34.07 4.66 -2.68
N HIS A 30 -33.15 4.09 -3.43
CA HIS A 30 -31.74 4.48 -3.42
C HIS A 30 -31.71 5.94 -3.86
N ASP A 31 -31.38 6.84 -2.94
CA ASP A 31 -31.09 8.21 -3.31
C ASP A 31 -29.83 8.15 -4.22
N PRO A 32 -29.93 8.48 -5.51
CA PRO A 32 -28.81 8.31 -6.42
C PRO A 32 -27.65 9.14 -5.89
N ARG A 33 -26.60 8.45 -5.47
CA ARG A 33 -25.37 9.12 -5.03
C ARG A 33 -24.73 9.81 -6.22
N PRO A 34 -23.95 10.87 -6.06
CA PRO A 34 -23.35 11.62 -7.17
C PRO A 34 -22.53 10.77 -8.15
N TRP A 35 -21.98 9.63 -7.71
CA TRP A 35 -21.27 8.65 -8.55
C TRP A 35 -22.19 7.56 -9.13
N ASP A 36 -23.39 7.40 -8.59
CA ASP A 36 -24.52 6.71 -9.21
C ASP A 36 -25.28 7.70 -10.11
N ALA A 37 -24.67 8.85 -10.42
CA ALA A 37 -25.27 9.83 -11.29
C ALA A 37 -25.83 9.06 -12.49
N PRO A 38 -27.13 9.15 -12.74
CA PRO A 38 -27.72 8.53 -13.92
C PRO A 38 -26.85 9.01 -15.06
N TRP A 39 -26.55 8.12 -16.00
CA TRP A 39 -25.93 8.50 -17.26
C TRP A 39 -26.65 9.78 -17.67
N ILE A 40 -25.97 10.93 -17.50
CA ILE A 40 -26.56 12.19 -17.91
C ILE A 40 -26.58 12.11 -19.42
N ASP A 41 -27.73 11.77 -19.96
CA ASP A 41 -27.97 11.73 -21.39
C ASP A 41 -27.78 13.13 -21.94
N GLY A 42 -26.58 13.38 -22.46
CA GLY A 42 -26.24 14.66 -23.07
C GLY A 42 -24.80 15.08 -22.77
N PRO A 43 -24.18 15.90 -23.60
CA PRO A 43 -22.84 16.41 -23.38
C PRO A 43 -22.83 17.27 -22.11
N LEU A 44 -22.01 16.85 -21.12
CA LEU A 44 -21.74 17.66 -19.95
C LEU A 44 -21.01 18.93 -20.36
N ALA A 45 -21.51 20.09 -19.94
CA ALA A 45 -20.84 21.37 -20.19
C ALA A 45 -19.56 21.45 -19.33
N VAL A 46 -18.43 21.22 -19.96
CA VAL A 46 -17.14 21.36 -19.28
C VAL A 46 -16.89 22.84 -18.96
N PRO A 47 -16.69 23.22 -17.70
CA PRO A 47 -16.48 24.62 -17.33
C PRO A 47 -15.19 25.17 -17.95
N LEU A 48 -15.19 26.47 -18.25
CA LEU A 48 -13.98 27.16 -18.69
C LEU A 48 -12.92 27.11 -17.57
N LEU A 49 -11.68 26.94 -17.98
CA LEU A 49 -10.56 27.00 -17.02
C LEU A 49 -10.46 28.42 -16.44
N PRO A 50 -10.29 28.56 -15.12
CA PRO A 50 -9.96 29.84 -14.52
C PRO A 50 -8.68 30.45 -15.11
N ALA A 51 -8.63 31.78 -15.22
CA ALA A 51 -7.54 32.49 -15.89
C ALA A 51 -6.15 32.27 -15.26
N GLU A 52 -6.11 31.86 -14.00
CA GLU A 52 -4.88 31.56 -13.26
C GLU A 52 -4.25 30.20 -13.62
N TYR A 53 -4.94 29.36 -14.42
CA TYR A 53 -4.43 28.05 -14.81
C TYR A 53 -3.47 28.14 -16.01
N LEU A 54 -2.37 27.43 -15.92
CA LEU A 54 -1.47 27.19 -17.04
C LEU A 54 -1.89 25.91 -17.74
N THR A 55 -1.83 25.92 -19.07
CA THR A 55 -2.13 24.74 -19.88
C THR A 55 -0.90 24.38 -20.70
N HIS A 56 -0.54 23.10 -20.64
CA HIS A 56 0.47 22.49 -21.51
C HIS A 56 -0.21 21.40 -22.34
N GLU A 57 0.01 21.43 -23.65
CA GLU A 57 -0.59 20.45 -24.57
C GLU A 57 0.51 19.81 -25.42
N GLU A 58 0.53 18.48 -25.43
CA GLU A 58 1.48 17.70 -26.19
C GLU A 58 0.85 16.35 -26.58
N ALA A 59 0.97 15.99 -27.86
CA ALA A 59 0.52 14.71 -28.40
C ALA A 59 -0.94 14.33 -28.02
N GLY A 60 -1.86 15.31 -28.00
CA GLY A 60 -3.27 15.12 -27.65
C GLY A 60 -3.56 15.05 -26.15
N ILE A 61 -2.54 15.26 -25.30
CA ILE A 61 -2.71 15.33 -23.85
C ILE A 61 -2.63 16.78 -23.42
N ARG A 62 -3.72 17.30 -22.87
CA ARG A 62 -3.80 18.67 -22.33
C ARG A 62 -3.76 18.60 -20.81
N LEU A 63 -2.69 19.13 -20.21
CA LEU A 63 -2.52 19.22 -18.76
C LEU A 63 -2.69 20.67 -18.30
N SER A 64 -3.67 20.91 -17.44
CA SER A 64 -3.98 22.24 -16.89
C SER A 64 -3.82 22.24 -15.37
N TYR A 65 -3.08 23.22 -14.84
CA TYR A 65 -2.74 23.30 -13.42
C TYR A 65 -2.45 24.73 -12.97
N GLN A 66 -2.54 24.99 -11.67
CA GLN A 66 -2.10 26.27 -11.10
C GLN A 66 -0.58 26.37 -11.01
N PRO A 67 0.03 27.56 -11.21
CA PRO A 67 1.48 27.77 -11.09
C PRO A 67 2.08 27.23 -9.78
N SER A 68 1.34 27.34 -8.67
CA SER A 68 1.73 26.85 -7.34
C SER A 68 1.93 25.34 -7.24
N THR A 69 1.33 24.56 -8.15
CA THR A 69 1.41 23.10 -8.18
C THR A 69 2.41 22.57 -9.20
N ARG A 70 3.06 23.44 -9.99
CA ARG A 70 3.91 23.10 -11.12
C ARG A 70 4.92 21.99 -10.85
N ASP A 71 5.65 22.10 -9.75
CA ASP A 71 6.71 21.12 -9.44
C ASP A 71 6.18 19.73 -9.11
N ARG A 72 4.94 19.66 -8.63
CA ARG A 72 4.27 18.37 -8.32
C ARG A 72 3.73 17.70 -9.58
N VAL A 73 3.27 18.47 -10.54
CA VAL A 73 2.51 17.95 -11.69
C VAL A 73 3.29 17.87 -12.99
N ARG A 74 4.48 18.47 -13.06
CA ARG A 74 5.28 18.53 -14.31
C ARG A 74 5.61 17.16 -14.91
N SER A 75 5.71 16.11 -14.08
CA SER A 75 5.96 14.74 -14.54
C SER A 75 4.73 14.05 -15.12
N LEU A 76 3.52 14.55 -14.80
CA LEU A 76 2.27 13.89 -15.18
C LEU A 76 2.05 13.88 -16.70
N GLN A 77 2.58 14.86 -17.44
CA GLN A 77 2.45 14.91 -18.90
C GLN A 77 3.14 13.70 -19.57
N ALA A 78 4.42 13.49 -19.26
CA ALA A 78 5.16 12.35 -19.80
C ALA A 78 4.61 11.02 -19.30
N LEU A 79 4.18 10.99 -18.03
CA LEU A 79 3.56 9.82 -17.42
C LEU A 79 2.24 9.46 -18.12
N ALA A 80 1.37 10.44 -18.42
CA ALA A 80 0.10 10.21 -19.12
C ALA A 80 0.33 9.59 -20.51
N ALA A 81 1.36 10.02 -21.23
CA ALA A 81 1.73 9.43 -22.53
C ALA A 81 2.18 7.96 -22.38
N THR A 82 2.94 7.64 -21.34
CA THR A 82 3.36 6.27 -21.03
C THR A 82 2.15 5.41 -20.67
N ILE A 83 1.29 5.88 -19.76
CA ILE A 83 0.07 5.19 -19.33
C ILE A 83 -0.84 4.92 -20.53
N ARG A 84 -1.03 5.88 -21.43
CA ARG A 84 -1.80 5.71 -22.68
C ARG A 84 -1.29 4.54 -23.51
N SER A 85 0.02 4.45 -23.68
CA SER A 85 0.65 3.34 -24.43
C SER A 85 0.43 1.99 -23.74
N GLU A 86 0.59 1.94 -22.42
CA GLU A 86 0.36 0.73 -21.62
C GLU A 86 -1.11 0.29 -21.68
N LEU A 87 -2.07 1.23 -21.58
CA LEU A 87 -3.49 0.96 -21.69
C LEU A 87 -3.88 0.45 -23.09
N GLY A 88 -3.33 1.08 -24.14
CA GLY A 88 -3.53 0.61 -25.50
C GLY A 88 -3.06 -0.82 -25.71
N ALA A 89 -1.92 -1.18 -25.14
CA ALA A 89 -1.39 -2.54 -25.16
C ALA A 89 -2.26 -3.51 -24.36
N ALA A 90 -2.72 -3.10 -23.17
CA ALA A 90 -3.57 -3.94 -22.31
C ALA A 90 -4.96 -4.21 -22.90
N LEU A 91 -5.55 -3.21 -23.56
CA LEU A 91 -6.88 -3.30 -24.16
C LEU A 91 -6.87 -3.77 -25.64
N GLY A 92 -5.67 -3.92 -26.22
CA GLY A 92 -5.50 -4.39 -27.60
C GLY A 92 -5.97 -3.39 -28.67
N THR A 93 -6.11 -2.11 -28.31
CA THR A 93 -6.55 -1.04 -29.24
C THR A 93 -5.98 0.30 -28.82
N PRO A 94 -5.63 1.19 -29.75
CA PRO A 94 -5.30 2.57 -29.39
C PRO A 94 -6.45 3.22 -28.62
N VAL A 95 -6.14 3.88 -27.53
CA VAL A 95 -7.11 4.60 -26.67
C VAL A 95 -6.56 5.96 -26.28
N LEU A 96 -7.44 6.83 -25.79
CA LEU A 96 -7.07 8.12 -25.22
C LEU A 96 -6.35 9.01 -26.23
N GLY A 97 -6.87 9.09 -27.46
CA GLY A 97 -6.31 9.93 -28.53
C GLY A 97 -6.23 11.40 -28.13
N THR A 98 -7.25 11.89 -27.40
CA THR A 98 -7.28 13.21 -26.78
C THR A 98 -7.71 13.08 -25.32
N ILE A 99 -6.98 13.72 -24.40
CA ILE A 99 -7.28 13.72 -22.98
C ILE A 99 -7.09 15.12 -22.42
N GLU A 100 -8.00 15.57 -21.58
CA GLU A 100 -7.82 16.75 -20.75
C GLU A 100 -7.65 16.35 -19.28
N ILE A 101 -6.54 16.78 -18.68
CA ILE A 101 -6.24 16.53 -17.25
C ILE A 101 -6.20 17.88 -16.57
N ARG A 102 -7.08 18.11 -15.60
CA ARG A 102 -7.15 19.33 -14.80
C ARG A 102 -6.72 19.02 -13.37
N VAL A 103 -5.68 19.70 -12.89
CA VAL A 103 -5.15 19.47 -11.54
C VAL A 103 -5.49 20.65 -10.65
N ALA A 104 -6.41 20.44 -9.71
CA ALA A 104 -6.73 21.38 -8.65
C ALA A 104 -5.61 21.44 -7.61
N ALA A 105 -5.35 22.59 -7.02
CA ALA A 105 -4.37 22.73 -5.95
C ALA A 105 -4.77 21.98 -4.68
N ALA A 106 -6.08 21.92 -4.40
CA ALA A 106 -6.67 21.20 -3.26
C ALA A 106 -7.95 20.46 -3.65
N PRO A 107 -8.38 19.44 -2.89
CA PRO A 107 -9.62 18.70 -3.17
C PRO A 107 -10.87 19.59 -3.25
N SER A 108 -10.95 20.61 -2.41
CA SER A 108 -12.05 21.58 -2.39
C SER A 108 -12.21 22.40 -3.66
N GLU A 109 -11.17 22.46 -4.50
CA GLU A 109 -11.20 23.22 -5.76
C GLU A 109 -11.61 22.37 -6.96
N MET A 110 -11.64 21.03 -6.82
CA MET A 110 -11.92 20.12 -7.92
C MET A 110 -13.27 20.38 -8.59
N ALA A 111 -14.30 20.68 -7.79
CA ALA A 111 -15.66 20.94 -8.31
C ALA A 111 -15.72 22.12 -9.28
N ARG A 112 -14.87 23.15 -9.13
CA ARG A 112 -14.79 24.28 -10.05
C ARG A 112 -14.25 23.92 -11.44
N LEU A 113 -13.55 22.78 -11.53
CA LEU A 113 -12.92 22.29 -12.76
C LEU A 113 -13.74 21.19 -13.44
N ALA A 114 -14.74 20.68 -12.73
CA ALA A 114 -15.57 19.55 -13.14
C ALA A 114 -16.87 20.02 -13.78
N PRO A 115 -17.48 19.24 -14.69
CA PRO A 115 -18.79 19.52 -15.28
C PRO A 115 -19.96 19.22 -14.33
N VAL A 116 -19.70 19.06 -13.03
CA VAL A 116 -20.67 18.78 -11.97
C VAL A 116 -20.42 19.72 -10.78
N GLU A 117 -21.47 20.12 -10.10
CA GLU A 117 -21.37 21.08 -8.99
C GLU A 117 -20.79 20.47 -7.70
N GLN A 118 -20.96 19.17 -7.51
CA GLN A 118 -20.52 18.48 -6.31
C GLN A 118 -19.70 17.24 -6.65
N LEU A 119 -18.61 17.07 -5.94
CA LEU A 119 -17.76 15.87 -5.98
C LEU A 119 -17.67 15.27 -4.59
N PRO A 120 -17.46 13.94 -4.48
CA PRO A 120 -17.21 13.32 -3.19
C PRO A 120 -16.01 13.96 -2.49
N SER A 121 -16.14 14.31 -1.22
CA SER A 121 -15.09 15.00 -0.46
C SER A 121 -13.81 14.18 -0.28
N TYR A 122 -13.89 12.86 -0.47
CA TYR A 122 -12.77 11.93 -0.43
C TYR A 122 -12.13 11.67 -1.79
N ALA A 123 -12.71 12.18 -2.88
CA ALA A 123 -12.21 11.93 -4.22
C ALA A 123 -10.83 12.58 -4.42
N THR A 124 -9.88 11.79 -4.91
CA THR A 124 -8.54 12.25 -5.31
C THR A 124 -8.46 12.55 -6.80
N ALA A 125 -9.23 11.81 -7.59
CA ALA A 125 -9.43 12.00 -9.01
C ALA A 125 -10.84 11.58 -9.40
N VAL A 126 -11.41 12.23 -10.42
CA VAL A 126 -12.71 11.91 -10.99
C VAL A 126 -12.62 11.97 -12.51
N THR A 127 -13.26 11.03 -13.19
CA THR A 127 -13.25 10.91 -14.65
C THR A 127 -14.62 11.25 -15.24
N PHE A 128 -14.59 11.88 -16.41
CA PHE A 128 -15.76 12.20 -17.20
C PHE A 128 -15.55 11.68 -18.61
N SER A 129 -15.96 10.42 -18.87
CA SER A 129 -15.64 9.69 -20.08
C SER A 129 -16.14 10.37 -21.34
N GLN A 130 -17.36 10.91 -21.33
CA GLN A 130 -17.94 11.63 -22.49
C GLN A 130 -17.15 12.88 -22.89
N SER A 131 -16.43 13.49 -21.95
CA SER A 131 -15.64 14.70 -22.18
C SER A 131 -14.15 14.42 -22.28
N HIS A 132 -13.72 13.16 -22.19
CA HIS A 132 -12.31 12.75 -22.10
C HIS A 132 -11.54 13.57 -21.05
N LEU A 133 -12.19 13.86 -19.92
CA LEU A 133 -11.70 14.74 -18.86
C LEU A 133 -11.38 13.97 -17.57
N VAL A 134 -10.20 14.23 -17.02
CA VAL A 134 -9.82 13.86 -15.65
C VAL A 134 -9.68 15.13 -14.82
N VAL A 135 -10.34 15.19 -13.68
CA VAL A 135 -10.13 16.22 -12.66
C VAL A 135 -9.51 15.57 -11.45
N MET A 136 -8.32 16.02 -11.03
CA MET A 136 -7.61 15.45 -9.89
C MET A 136 -7.07 16.52 -8.97
N SER A 137 -6.76 16.15 -7.73
CA SER A 137 -6.17 17.05 -6.74
C SER A 137 -4.66 16.85 -6.63
N ALA A 138 -3.90 17.92 -6.48
CA ALA A 138 -2.48 17.88 -6.15
C ALA A 138 -2.19 17.50 -4.69
N LEU A 139 -3.23 17.39 -3.85
CA LEU A 139 -3.16 17.02 -2.43
C LEU A 139 -4.10 15.86 -2.12
N SER A 140 -3.74 15.04 -1.14
CA SER A 140 -4.63 14.00 -0.63
C SER A 140 -5.70 14.61 0.30
N PRO A 141 -6.98 14.25 0.16
CA PRO A 141 -8.03 14.71 1.05
C PRO A 141 -8.01 14.04 2.43
N LEU A 142 -7.42 12.85 2.56
CA LEU A 142 -7.54 11.99 3.73
C LEU A 142 -6.22 11.73 4.46
N SER A 143 -5.08 12.15 3.90
CA SER A 143 -3.76 11.84 4.43
C SER A 143 -2.84 13.06 4.38
N LEU A 144 -1.97 13.19 5.39
CA LEU A 144 -0.86 14.13 5.38
C LEU A 144 0.36 13.60 4.61
N ASP A 145 0.29 12.35 4.15
CA ASP A 145 1.35 11.75 3.35
C ASP A 145 1.44 12.41 1.96
N ALA A 146 2.56 12.19 1.31
CA ALA A 146 2.74 12.66 -0.06
C ALA A 146 1.68 12.03 -0.98
N PRO A 147 1.00 12.84 -1.81
CA PRO A 147 -0.05 12.33 -2.68
C PRO A 147 0.54 11.38 -3.74
N ASN A 148 -0.10 10.24 -3.95
CA ASN A 148 0.25 9.31 -5.02
C ASN A 148 -0.38 9.75 -6.36
N LEU A 149 0.09 10.86 -6.91
CA LEU A 149 -0.47 11.42 -8.16
C LEU A 149 -0.34 10.45 -9.34
N GLU A 150 0.72 9.65 -9.38
CA GLU A 150 0.90 8.63 -10.41
C GLU A 150 -0.18 7.55 -10.32
N GLY A 151 -0.38 6.96 -9.15
CA GLY A 151 -1.41 5.93 -8.96
C GLY A 151 -2.81 6.45 -9.28
N TRP A 152 -3.15 7.66 -8.82
CA TRP A 152 -4.44 8.28 -9.11
C TRP A 152 -4.65 8.56 -10.60
N LEU A 153 -3.59 9.03 -11.30
CA LEU A 153 -3.67 9.24 -12.74
C LEU A 153 -3.82 7.92 -13.50
N ARG A 154 -3.08 6.87 -13.11
CA ARG A 154 -3.21 5.52 -13.69
C ARG A 154 -4.62 4.99 -13.55
N HIS A 155 -5.19 5.08 -12.36
CA HIS A 155 -6.55 4.66 -12.05
C HIS A 155 -7.57 5.43 -12.91
N ALA A 156 -7.49 6.75 -12.91
CA ALA A 156 -8.39 7.62 -13.64
C ALA A 156 -8.35 7.37 -15.16
N LEU A 157 -7.14 7.27 -15.73
CA LEU A 157 -6.98 6.99 -17.16
C LEU A 157 -7.43 5.59 -17.55
N ALA A 158 -7.34 4.62 -16.63
CA ALA A 158 -7.85 3.26 -16.89
C ALA A 158 -9.37 3.26 -17.09
N HIS A 159 -10.13 4.03 -16.30
CA HIS A 159 -11.57 4.20 -16.52
C HIS A 159 -11.88 4.77 -17.90
N LEU A 160 -11.24 5.89 -18.26
CA LEU A 160 -11.45 6.51 -19.57
C LEU A 160 -11.11 5.58 -20.73
N ALA A 161 -9.99 4.88 -20.62
CA ALA A 161 -9.52 3.96 -21.67
C ALA A 161 -10.45 2.76 -21.85
N LEU A 162 -10.96 2.21 -20.75
CA LEU A 162 -11.89 1.08 -20.81
C LEU A 162 -13.24 1.50 -21.43
N ASP A 163 -13.76 2.67 -21.05
CA ASP A 163 -14.96 3.23 -21.67
C ASP A 163 -14.78 3.43 -23.18
N GLU A 164 -13.67 4.07 -23.59
CA GLU A 164 -13.38 4.30 -25.02
C GLU A 164 -13.20 2.98 -25.79
N ALA A 165 -12.52 2.00 -25.18
CA ALA A 165 -12.26 0.71 -25.84
C ALA A 165 -13.50 -0.19 -25.95
N ALA A 166 -14.43 -0.10 -24.99
CA ALA A 166 -15.55 -1.02 -24.86
C ALA A 166 -16.90 -0.42 -25.28
N SER A 167 -17.00 0.91 -25.47
CA SER A 167 -18.28 1.58 -25.75
C SER A 167 -18.72 1.38 -27.20
N ALA A 168 -19.86 0.75 -27.36
CA ALA A 168 -20.58 0.65 -28.63
C ALA A 168 -22.08 0.84 -28.41
N PRO A 169 -22.60 2.08 -28.52
CA PRO A 169 -24.05 2.29 -28.41
C PRO A 169 -24.81 1.47 -29.47
N PRO A 170 -25.95 0.83 -29.15
CA PRO A 170 -26.79 1.00 -27.96
C PRO A 170 -26.57 -0.05 -26.84
N VAL A 171 -25.43 -0.70 -26.78
CA VAL A 171 -25.18 -1.77 -25.81
C VAL A 171 -25.02 -1.19 -24.40
N PRO A 172 -25.56 -1.85 -23.34
CA PRO A 172 -25.35 -1.46 -21.97
C PRO A 172 -23.86 -1.31 -21.64
N PRO A 173 -23.47 -0.35 -20.81
CA PRO A 173 -22.08 -0.11 -20.45
C PRO A 173 -21.50 -1.30 -19.69
N VAL A 174 -20.19 -1.38 -19.70
CA VAL A 174 -19.42 -2.32 -18.86
C VAL A 174 -19.83 -2.15 -17.39
N PRO A 175 -20.05 -3.24 -16.63
CA PRO A 175 -20.45 -3.13 -15.23
C PRO A 175 -19.42 -2.36 -14.39
N ARG A 176 -19.92 -1.54 -13.46
CA ARG A 176 -19.08 -0.69 -12.61
C ARG A 176 -18.01 -1.47 -11.87
N TRP A 177 -18.35 -2.64 -11.34
CA TRP A 177 -17.38 -3.46 -10.60
C TRP A 177 -16.18 -3.87 -11.48
N PHE A 178 -16.42 -4.09 -12.78
CA PHE A 178 -15.33 -4.43 -13.69
C PHE A 178 -14.46 -3.22 -14.01
N HIS A 179 -15.07 -2.04 -14.15
CA HIS A 179 -14.34 -0.78 -14.27
C HIS A 179 -13.39 -0.56 -13.10
N GLU A 180 -13.90 -0.68 -11.88
CA GLU A 180 -13.09 -0.52 -10.67
C GLU A 180 -12.01 -1.60 -10.60
N GLY A 181 -12.36 -2.86 -10.89
CA GLY A 181 -11.41 -3.96 -10.90
C GLY A 181 -10.26 -3.74 -11.89
N PHE A 182 -10.57 -3.27 -13.09
CA PHE A 182 -9.58 -2.96 -14.11
C PHE A 182 -8.70 -1.78 -13.68
N ALA A 183 -9.29 -0.69 -13.20
CA ALA A 183 -8.56 0.49 -12.78
C ALA A 183 -7.61 0.21 -11.60
N VAL A 184 -8.09 -0.51 -10.59
CA VAL A 184 -7.29 -0.92 -9.42
C VAL A 184 -6.14 -1.88 -9.80
N ASP A 185 -6.41 -2.85 -10.67
CA ASP A 185 -5.36 -3.79 -11.11
C ASP A 185 -4.30 -3.10 -11.98
N PHE A 186 -4.73 -2.25 -12.91
CA PHE A 186 -3.84 -1.49 -13.80
C PHE A 186 -3.00 -0.46 -13.02
N ALA A 187 -3.59 0.26 -12.07
CA ALA A 187 -2.87 1.21 -11.24
C ALA A 187 -1.89 0.54 -10.28
N GLY A 188 -2.04 -0.76 -10.01
CA GLY A 188 -1.22 -1.49 -9.05
C GLY A 188 -1.46 -1.06 -7.60
N GLU A 189 -2.61 -0.43 -7.32
CA GLU A 189 -2.93 0.13 -6.01
C GLU A 189 -2.96 -0.93 -4.92
N ASP A 190 -2.39 -0.58 -3.76
CA ASP A 190 -2.44 -1.32 -2.50
C ASP A 190 -2.30 -2.85 -2.63
N SER A 191 -1.39 -3.31 -3.49
CA SER A 191 -1.25 -4.73 -3.83
C SER A 191 -1.07 -5.64 -2.60
N ILE A 192 -0.40 -5.15 -1.54
CA ILE A 192 -0.19 -5.88 -0.28
C ILE A 192 -1.48 -5.85 0.55
N ALA A 193 -2.07 -4.69 0.79
CA ALA A 193 -3.30 -4.54 1.56
C ALA A 193 -4.47 -5.29 0.90
N ARG A 194 -4.54 -5.26 -0.43
CA ARG A 194 -5.49 -6.03 -1.22
C ARG A 194 -5.30 -7.54 -1.06
N ALA A 195 -4.06 -8.03 -1.11
CA ALA A 195 -3.75 -9.44 -0.90
C ALA A 195 -4.13 -9.90 0.52
N GLU A 196 -3.89 -9.08 1.54
CA GLU A 196 -4.31 -9.35 2.92
C GLU A 196 -5.84 -9.38 3.05
N THR A 197 -6.55 -8.46 2.42
CA THR A 197 -8.01 -8.41 2.40
C THR A 197 -8.59 -9.67 1.78
N LEU A 198 -8.10 -10.07 0.61
CA LEU A 198 -8.53 -11.29 -0.08
C LEU A 198 -8.17 -12.55 0.70
N ALA A 199 -6.99 -12.63 1.29
CA ALA A 199 -6.58 -13.75 2.12
C ALA A 199 -7.48 -13.90 3.36
N ARG A 200 -7.81 -12.79 4.03
CA ARG A 200 -8.71 -12.76 5.17
C ARG A 200 -10.12 -13.19 4.80
N ALA A 201 -10.67 -12.65 3.71
CA ALA A 201 -12.00 -12.99 3.21
C ALA A 201 -12.08 -14.46 2.76
N ALA A 202 -11.06 -14.98 2.08
CA ALA A 202 -10.98 -16.37 1.68
C ALA A 202 -10.95 -17.32 2.89
N LEU A 203 -10.20 -16.97 3.96
CA LEU A 203 -10.13 -17.74 5.20
C LEU A 203 -11.45 -17.73 5.97
N SER A 204 -12.11 -16.58 6.05
CA SER A 204 -13.39 -16.42 6.76
C SER A 204 -14.60 -16.86 5.93
N ARG A 205 -14.41 -17.28 4.68
CA ARG A 205 -15.48 -17.62 3.72
C ARG A 205 -16.46 -16.48 3.47
N GLN A 206 -15.96 -15.25 3.50
CA GLN A 206 -16.73 -14.02 3.29
C GLN A 206 -16.52 -13.42 1.89
N LEU A 207 -16.03 -14.23 0.95
CA LEU A 207 -15.92 -13.79 -0.44
C LEU A 207 -17.29 -13.53 -1.03
N LEU A 208 -17.42 -12.38 -1.68
CA LEU A 208 -18.61 -12.01 -2.44
C LEU A 208 -18.68 -12.83 -3.74
N GLY A 209 -19.88 -13.05 -4.28
CA GLY A 209 -20.04 -13.63 -5.61
C GLY A 209 -20.02 -12.53 -6.68
N LEU A 210 -19.59 -12.86 -7.91
CA LEU A 210 -19.63 -11.88 -9.01
C LEU A 210 -21.03 -11.29 -9.21
N ALA A 211 -22.06 -12.14 -9.16
CA ALA A 211 -23.46 -11.69 -9.25
C ALA A 211 -23.86 -10.77 -8.08
N GLN A 212 -23.30 -10.97 -6.88
CA GLN A 212 -23.54 -10.10 -5.73
C GLN A 212 -22.81 -8.77 -5.89
N ILE A 213 -21.55 -8.79 -6.35
CA ILE A 213 -20.79 -7.60 -6.66
C ILE A 213 -21.50 -6.79 -7.76
N GLU A 214 -22.01 -7.46 -8.80
CA GLU A 214 -22.73 -6.81 -9.90
C GLU A 214 -24.03 -6.16 -9.45
N ALA A 215 -24.82 -6.85 -8.60
CA ALA A 215 -26.12 -6.35 -8.14
C ALA A 215 -25.99 -5.20 -7.11
N GLN A 216 -24.93 -5.20 -6.31
CA GLN A 216 -24.76 -4.28 -5.18
C GLN A 216 -23.28 -3.92 -5.02
N PHE A 217 -22.66 -3.35 -6.06
CA PHE A 217 -21.28 -2.89 -5.89
C PHE A 217 -21.21 -1.85 -4.77
N PRO A 218 -20.62 -2.18 -3.60
CA PRO A 218 -20.68 -1.32 -2.45
C PRO A 218 -19.81 -0.08 -2.69
N ALA A 219 -20.40 1.08 -2.40
CA ALA A 219 -19.71 2.36 -2.52
C ALA A 219 -18.92 2.72 -1.26
N ASP A 220 -19.22 2.07 -0.14
CA ASP A 220 -18.69 2.43 1.18
C ASP A 220 -17.61 1.44 1.66
N ALA A 221 -16.55 1.96 2.29
CA ALA A 221 -15.58 1.15 3.00
C ALA A 221 -16.23 0.58 4.29
N PRO A 222 -15.94 -0.67 4.74
CA PRO A 222 -14.90 -1.60 4.26
C PRO A 222 -15.36 -2.59 3.17
N GLU A 223 -16.67 -2.72 2.93
CA GLU A 223 -17.19 -3.68 1.94
C GLU A 223 -16.78 -3.32 0.52
N GLY A 224 -16.68 -2.02 0.22
CA GLY A 224 -16.12 -1.51 -1.03
C GLY A 224 -14.68 -1.96 -1.27
N SER A 225 -13.86 -2.01 -0.23
CA SER A 225 -12.47 -2.47 -0.34
C SER A 225 -12.37 -3.94 -0.72
N LEU A 226 -13.27 -4.80 -0.18
CA LEU A 226 -13.31 -6.21 -0.54
C LEU A 226 -13.81 -6.40 -1.97
N ALA A 227 -14.89 -5.72 -2.36
CA ALA A 227 -15.44 -5.80 -3.71
C ALA A 227 -14.42 -5.34 -4.77
N CYS A 228 -13.73 -4.21 -4.53
CA CYS A 228 -12.64 -3.74 -5.40
C CYS A 228 -11.48 -4.74 -5.47
N ALA A 229 -11.11 -5.34 -4.33
CA ALA A 229 -10.04 -6.32 -4.29
C ALA A 229 -10.40 -7.59 -5.07
N GLU A 230 -11.63 -8.08 -4.93
CA GLU A 230 -12.15 -9.24 -5.68
C GLU A 230 -12.27 -8.92 -7.17
N ALA A 231 -12.82 -7.76 -7.53
CA ALA A 231 -12.91 -7.31 -8.91
C ALA A 231 -11.53 -7.21 -9.59
N ALA A 232 -10.55 -6.63 -8.92
CA ALA A 232 -9.18 -6.55 -9.43
C ALA A 232 -8.51 -7.92 -9.56
N ASP A 233 -8.73 -8.85 -8.61
CA ASP A 233 -8.21 -10.21 -8.71
C ASP A 233 -8.88 -10.98 -9.85
N PHE A 234 -10.17 -10.73 -10.10
CA PHE A 234 -10.88 -11.33 -11.23
C PHE A 234 -10.34 -10.83 -12.58
N VAL A 235 -10.11 -9.52 -12.73
CA VAL A 235 -9.48 -8.95 -13.95
C VAL A 235 -8.11 -9.57 -14.18
N ARG A 236 -7.30 -9.67 -13.15
CA ARG A 236 -6.00 -10.35 -13.19
C ARG A 236 -6.13 -11.83 -13.58
N PHE A 237 -7.16 -12.52 -13.09
CA PHE A 237 -7.44 -13.92 -13.43
C PHE A 237 -7.83 -14.10 -14.89
N LEU A 238 -8.57 -13.18 -15.48
CA LEU A 238 -8.86 -13.20 -16.91
C LEU A 238 -7.57 -13.19 -17.74
N GLY A 239 -6.63 -12.37 -17.35
CA GLY A 239 -5.36 -12.20 -18.04
C GLY A 239 -5.48 -11.39 -19.34
N PRO A 240 -4.34 -11.00 -19.94
CA PRO A 240 -4.31 -10.01 -21.03
C PRO A 240 -5.01 -10.48 -22.30
N GLN A 241 -4.88 -11.74 -22.68
CA GLN A 241 -5.48 -12.24 -23.93
C GLN A 241 -7.01 -12.22 -23.89
N ARG A 242 -7.61 -12.67 -22.77
CA ARG A 242 -9.07 -12.67 -22.61
C ARG A 242 -9.60 -11.25 -22.44
N LEU A 243 -8.85 -10.38 -21.78
CA LEU A 243 -9.21 -8.97 -21.65
C LEU A 243 -9.25 -8.29 -23.02
N THR A 244 -8.25 -8.50 -23.86
CA THR A 244 -8.22 -7.97 -25.24
C THR A 244 -9.37 -8.52 -26.10
N ASP A 245 -9.69 -9.82 -26.00
CA ASP A 245 -10.82 -10.41 -26.72
C ASP A 245 -12.16 -9.84 -26.22
N LEU A 246 -12.32 -9.73 -24.90
CA LEU A 246 -13.50 -9.12 -24.26
C LEU A 246 -13.73 -7.68 -24.74
N THR A 247 -12.72 -6.84 -24.71
CA THR A 247 -12.84 -5.44 -25.17
C THR A 247 -13.14 -5.36 -26.67
N SER A 248 -12.58 -6.26 -27.47
CA SER A 248 -12.86 -6.33 -28.91
C SER A 248 -14.32 -6.69 -29.18
N ARG A 249 -14.90 -7.65 -28.44
CA ARG A 249 -16.30 -8.07 -28.54
C ARG A 249 -17.26 -6.96 -28.11
N LEU A 250 -16.97 -6.32 -26.96
CA LEU A 250 -17.78 -5.20 -26.45
C LEU A 250 -17.81 -4.04 -27.46
N ARG A 251 -16.67 -3.70 -28.06
CA ARG A 251 -16.59 -2.72 -29.14
C ARG A 251 -17.36 -3.13 -30.39
N GLY A 252 -17.46 -4.44 -30.65
CA GLY A 252 -18.30 -5.00 -31.70
C GLY A 252 -19.79 -4.95 -31.40
N GLY A 253 -20.20 -4.44 -30.20
CA GLY A 253 -21.61 -4.36 -29.82
C GLY A 253 -22.18 -5.63 -29.19
N GLU A 254 -21.32 -6.57 -28.78
CA GLU A 254 -21.75 -7.76 -28.05
C GLU A 254 -22.12 -7.41 -26.61
N PRO A 255 -23.27 -7.88 -26.08
CA PRO A 255 -23.63 -7.61 -24.68
C PRO A 255 -22.60 -8.15 -23.69
N TRP A 256 -22.45 -7.46 -22.53
CA TRP A 256 -21.44 -7.76 -21.53
C TRP A 256 -21.31 -9.25 -21.19
N LYS A 257 -22.45 -9.87 -20.85
CA LYS A 257 -22.43 -11.26 -20.39
C LYS A 257 -21.97 -12.24 -21.48
N GLU A 258 -22.49 -12.06 -22.68
CA GLU A 258 -22.14 -12.87 -23.85
C GLU A 258 -20.68 -12.69 -24.24
N ALA A 259 -20.19 -11.43 -24.24
CA ALA A 259 -18.81 -11.10 -24.52
C ALA A 259 -17.86 -11.72 -23.48
N LEU A 260 -18.21 -11.68 -22.18
CA LEU A 260 -17.43 -12.27 -21.10
C LEU A 260 -17.38 -13.81 -21.24
N ASP A 261 -18.54 -14.46 -21.42
CA ASP A 261 -18.62 -15.91 -21.55
C ASP A 261 -17.82 -16.40 -22.77
N ALA A 262 -17.94 -15.69 -23.91
CA ALA A 262 -17.22 -16.01 -25.13
C ALA A 262 -15.70 -15.80 -25.00
N SER A 263 -15.27 -14.69 -24.43
CA SER A 263 -13.84 -14.38 -24.21
C SER A 263 -13.18 -15.35 -23.22
N ALA A 264 -13.93 -15.80 -22.22
CA ALA A 264 -13.46 -16.76 -21.23
C ALA A 264 -13.47 -18.22 -21.77
N GLY A 265 -14.29 -18.50 -22.76
CA GLY A 265 -14.55 -19.87 -23.26
C GLY A 265 -15.33 -20.74 -22.27
N ALA A 266 -16.09 -20.11 -21.36
CA ALA A 266 -16.87 -20.77 -20.33
C ALA A 266 -18.02 -19.85 -19.87
N ASP A 267 -19.12 -20.43 -19.42
CA ASP A 267 -20.19 -19.67 -18.80
C ASP A 267 -19.76 -18.98 -17.49
N SER A 268 -20.45 -17.91 -17.11
CA SER A 268 -20.11 -17.07 -15.96
C SER A 268 -20.01 -17.85 -14.65
N ALA A 269 -20.82 -18.89 -14.44
CA ALA A 269 -20.77 -19.69 -13.21
C ALA A 269 -19.53 -20.58 -13.17
N SER A 270 -19.19 -21.21 -14.27
CA SER A 270 -17.95 -22.00 -14.43
C SER A 270 -16.71 -21.13 -14.29
N LEU A 271 -16.75 -19.93 -14.87
CA LEU A 271 -15.69 -18.94 -14.79
C LEU A 271 -15.48 -18.48 -13.33
N GLU A 272 -16.54 -18.13 -12.61
CA GLU A 272 -16.47 -17.78 -11.19
C GLU A 272 -15.90 -18.92 -10.35
N LEU A 273 -16.33 -20.15 -10.59
CA LEU A 273 -15.80 -21.31 -9.87
C LEU A 273 -14.30 -21.50 -10.12
N ALA A 274 -13.86 -21.35 -11.37
CA ALA A 274 -12.45 -21.45 -11.76
C ALA A 274 -11.62 -20.33 -11.10
N TRP A 275 -12.12 -19.10 -11.11
CA TRP A 275 -11.51 -17.97 -10.43
C TRP A 275 -11.41 -18.19 -8.92
N ARG A 276 -12.50 -18.60 -8.26
CA ARG A 276 -12.49 -18.90 -6.81
C ARG A 276 -11.49 -20.00 -6.44
N LYS A 277 -11.35 -21.02 -7.27
CA LYS A 277 -10.32 -22.07 -7.10
C LYS A 277 -8.91 -21.50 -7.25
N ALA A 278 -8.69 -20.61 -8.22
CA ALA A 278 -7.40 -19.95 -8.41
C ALA A 278 -7.08 -19.02 -7.24
N MET A 279 -8.05 -18.25 -6.77
CA MET A 279 -7.94 -17.38 -5.59
C MET A 279 -7.63 -18.21 -4.33
N ALA A 280 -8.37 -19.29 -4.09
CA ALA A 280 -8.13 -20.18 -2.95
C ALA A 280 -6.71 -20.76 -2.94
N ARG A 281 -6.13 -21.09 -4.11
CA ARG A 281 -4.74 -21.54 -4.21
C ARG A 281 -3.74 -20.40 -3.95
N ARG A 282 -4.00 -19.20 -4.46
CA ARG A 282 -3.11 -18.04 -4.36
C ARG A 282 -3.07 -17.47 -2.94
N TYR A 283 -4.24 -17.36 -2.34
CA TYR A 283 -4.44 -16.80 -1.00
C TYR A 283 -4.67 -17.88 0.06
N SER A 284 -4.27 -19.13 -0.21
CA SER A 284 -4.39 -20.20 0.77
C SER A 284 -3.62 -19.85 2.04
N PHE A 285 -4.12 -20.39 3.14
CA PHE A 285 -3.68 -20.19 4.51
C PHE A 285 -2.13 -20.11 4.71
N PHE A 286 -1.38 -20.80 3.87
CA PHE A 286 0.06 -20.96 4.00
C PHE A 286 0.87 -19.66 3.94
N PRO A 287 0.73 -18.76 2.93
CA PRO A 287 1.55 -17.56 2.84
C PRO A 287 1.31 -16.56 3.98
N VAL A 288 0.07 -16.48 4.48
CA VAL A 288 -0.31 -15.51 5.54
C VAL A 288 0.23 -15.96 6.90
N LEU A 289 0.09 -17.24 7.24
CA LEU A 289 0.63 -17.79 8.48
C LEU A 289 2.13 -17.86 8.49
N PHE A 290 2.75 -18.32 7.40
CA PHE A 290 4.20 -18.42 7.35
C PHE A 290 4.87 -17.06 7.30
N GLY A 291 4.28 -16.06 6.65
CA GLY A 291 4.79 -14.70 6.64
C GLY A 291 4.84 -14.12 8.06
N SER A 292 3.76 -14.21 8.81
CA SER A 292 3.72 -13.73 10.20
C SER A 292 4.54 -14.63 11.13
N LEU A 293 4.50 -15.94 10.99
CA LEU A 293 5.28 -16.87 11.79
C LEU A 293 6.80 -16.67 11.56
N LEU A 294 7.24 -16.53 10.32
CA LEU A 294 8.64 -16.23 10.00
C LEU A 294 9.09 -14.90 10.60
N LEU A 295 8.26 -13.87 10.56
CA LEU A 295 8.54 -12.61 11.21
C LEU A 295 8.71 -12.77 12.72
N TRP A 296 7.79 -13.49 13.39
CA TRP A 296 7.88 -13.76 14.83
C TRP A 296 9.09 -14.63 15.19
N ILE A 297 9.43 -15.64 14.37
CA ILE A 297 10.63 -16.43 14.53
C ILE A 297 11.88 -15.54 14.40
N LEU A 298 11.91 -14.65 13.40
CA LEU A 298 13.00 -13.70 13.22
C LEU A 298 13.15 -12.75 14.41
N VAL A 299 12.05 -12.17 14.88
CA VAL A 299 12.03 -11.30 16.06
C VAL A 299 12.51 -12.06 17.30
N ALA A 300 12.01 -13.27 17.53
CA ALA A 300 12.44 -14.12 18.64
C ALA A 300 13.94 -14.46 18.54
N ALA A 301 14.44 -14.81 17.37
CA ALA A 301 15.85 -15.07 17.13
C ALA A 301 16.73 -13.85 17.44
N VAL A 302 16.33 -12.66 16.96
CA VAL A 302 17.04 -11.40 17.26
C VAL A 302 17.06 -11.11 18.76
N VAL A 303 15.94 -11.30 19.45
CA VAL A 303 15.87 -11.13 20.93
C VAL A 303 16.76 -12.12 21.66
N LEU A 304 16.74 -13.39 21.25
CA LEU A 304 17.59 -14.43 21.85
C LEU A 304 19.07 -14.14 21.63
N VAL A 305 19.47 -13.75 20.41
CA VAL A 305 20.86 -13.38 20.10
C VAL A 305 21.30 -12.16 20.93
N ARG A 306 20.45 -11.12 21.05
CA ARG A 306 20.75 -9.97 21.89
C ARG A 306 20.89 -10.35 23.36
N ARG A 307 20.00 -11.20 23.89
CA ARG A 307 20.09 -11.71 25.25
C ARG A 307 21.36 -12.54 25.48
N ALA A 308 21.70 -13.43 24.54
CA ALA A 308 22.91 -14.23 24.62
C ALA A 308 24.18 -13.36 24.61
N ARG A 309 24.23 -12.35 23.72
CA ARG A 309 25.34 -11.38 23.70
C ARG A 309 25.44 -10.56 25.00
N ALA A 310 24.32 -10.14 25.55
CA ALA A 310 24.29 -9.40 26.81
C ALA A 310 24.74 -10.25 27.99
N ARG A 311 24.39 -11.55 28.05
CA ARG A 311 24.89 -12.50 29.05
C ARG A 311 26.42 -12.65 28.93
N ARG A 312 26.95 -12.96 27.74
CA ARG A 312 28.39 -13.10 27.50
C ARG A 312 29.15 -11.84 27.96
N ARG A 313 28.67 -10.64 27.63
CA ARG A 313 29.30 -9.39 28.10
C ARG A 313 29.31 -9.26 29.63
N ARG A 314 28.26 -9.69 30.33
CA ARG A 314 28.20 -9.69 31.80
C ARG A 314 29.20 -10.68 32.38
N ASP A 315 29.28 -11.88 31.81
CA ASP A 315 30.20 -12.92 32.24
C ASP A 315 31.69 -12.49 32.01
N ASP A 316 32.00 -11.87 30.85
CA ASP A 316 33.30 -11.27 30.58
C ASP A 316 33.69 -10.18 31.57
N VAL A 317 32.75 -9.29 31.95
CA VAL A 317 32.98 -8.24 32.93
C VAL A 317 33.21 -8.84 34.32
N ALA A 318 32.42 -9.85 34.72
CA ALA A 318 32.59 -10.55 35.99
C ALA A 318 33.96 -11.26 36.05
N ALA A 319 34.35 -11.99 34.99
CA ALA A 319 35.64 -12.63 34.90
C ALA A 319 36.85 -11.63 34.98
N ARG A 320 36.70 -10.48 34.33
CA ARG A 320 37.74 -9.40 34.44
C ARG A 320 37.85 -8.85 35.83
N ARG A 321 36.73 -8.65 36.54
CA ARG A 321 36.74 -8.20 37.95
C ARG A 321 37.41 -9.24 38.84
N GLU A 322 37.06 -10.50 38.75
CA GLU A 322 37.62 -11.59 39.54
C GLU A 322 39.14 -11.73 39.29
N ASN A 323 39.57 -11.66 38.02
CA ASN A 323 40.97 -11.67 37.69
C ASN A 323 41.71 -10.45 38.21
N GLY A 324 41.12 -9.27 38.21
CA GLY A 324 41.66 -8.03 38.80
C GLY A 324 41.87 -8.18 40.30
N GLU A 325 40.85 -8.67 41.02
CA GLU A 325 40.92 -8.92 42.48
C GLU A 325 41.94 -9.97 42.83
N ARG A 326 42.05 -11.06 42.05
CA ARG A 326 43.07 -12.08 42.24
C ARG A 326 44.48 -11.54 42.05
N ARG A 327 44.71 -10.70 41.01
CA ARG A 327 46.02 -10.04 40.82
C ARG A 327 46.34 -9.06 41.95
N ALA A 328 45.36 -8.31 42.44
CA ALA A 328 45.52 -7.39 43.58
C ALA A 328 45.84 -8.16 44.87
N ARG A 329 45.21 -9.32 45.12
CA ARG A 329 45.54 -10.17 46.29
C ARG A 329 46.97 -10.72 46.22
N ILE A 330 47.40 -11.22 45.00
CA ILE A 330 48.78 -11.69 44.81
C ILE A 330 49.77 -10.54 45.02
N ALA A 331 49.55 -9.34 44.48
CA ALA A 331 50.43 -8.21 44.66
C ALA A 331 50.57 -7.80 46.17
N ARG A 332 49.44 -7.78 46.90
CA ARG A 332 49.44 -7.51 48.36
C ARG A 332 50.18 -8.57 49.16
N ALA A 333 50.05 -9.85 48.76
CA ALA A 333 50.79 -10.97 49.38
C ALA A 333 52.32 -10.87 49.12
N ALA A 334 52.71 -10.48 47.90
CA ALA A 334 54.09 -10.25 47.54
C ALA A 334 54.72 -9.06 48.32
N SER A 335 53.99 -7.98 48.43
CA SER A 335 54.47 -6.80 49.18
C SER A 335 54.65 -7.05 50.70
N ARG A 336 53.85 -7.99 51.27
CA ARG A 336 54.01 -8.42 52.67
C ARG A 336 55.22 -9.38 52.90
N ARG A 337 55.72 -10.04 51.86
CA ARG A 337 56.88 -10.94 51.92
C ARG A 337 58.20 -10.27 51.58
N ALA A 338 58.20 -9.02 51.12
CA ALA A 338 59.44 -8.29 50.86
C ALA A 338 60.20 -8.07 52.20
N PRO A 339 61.45 -8.51 52.31
CA PRO A 339 62.24 -8.29 53.53
C PRO A 339 62.42 -6.79 53.71
N GLN A 340 62.10 -6.32 54.93
CA GLN A 340 62.41 -4.94 55.35
C GLN A 340 63.94 -4.79 55.43
N GLY A 341 64.55 -4.29 54.36
CA GLY A 341 65.96 -3.88 54.39
C GLY A 341 66.14 -2.65 55.32
N PRO A 342 67.35 -2.43 55.85
CA PRO A 342 67.60 -1.40 56.81
C PRO A 342 67.25 0.00 56.23
N ARG A 343 66.53 0.82 57.03
CA ARG A 343 66.23 2.22 56.77
C ARG A 343 67.53 3.03 56.68
N GLY A 344 67.93 3.30 55.43
CA GLY A 344 68.93 4.32 55.16
C GLY A 344 68.17 5.63 54.88
N ASP A 345 68.39 6.65 55.70
CA ASP A 345 67.95 8.02 55.45
C ASP A 345 68.51 8.51 54.10
N ARG A 346 67.62 8.62 53.11
CA ARG A 346 67.87 9.45 51.93
C ARG A 346 66.74 10.46 51.84
N VAL A 347 67.09 11.69 52.24
CA VAL A 347 66.38 12.90 51.85
C VAL A 347 66.45 12.89 50.30
N LEU A 348 65.33 12.73 49.66
CA LEU A 348 65.21 12.93 48.24
C LEU A 348 64.31 14.13 48.05
N ASP A 349 64.88 15.06 47.30
CA ASP A 349 64.31 16.35 46.94
C ASP A 349 62.93 16.13 46.25
N ASP A 350 61.99 16.96 46.64
CA ASP A 350 60.57 16.93 46.35
C ASP A 350 60.23 17.56 44.97
N GLU A 351 61.20 17.51 44.00
CA GLU A 351 61.07 18.27 42.74
C GLU A 351 60.94 17.42 41.47
N ALA A 352 60.77 16.09 41.56
CA ALA A 352 60.76 15.23 40.35
C ALA A 352 59.50 14.35 40.17
N LEU A 353 58.36 14.69 40.74
CA LEU A 353 57.13 13.89 40.64
C LEU A 353 55.94 14.61 39.96
N HIS A 354 56.25 15.56 39.08
CA HIS A 354 55.26 16.20 38.24
C HIS A 354 55.45 15.93 36.77
N GLU A 355 55.60 14.67 36.38
CA GLU A 355 55.43 14.32 34.94
C GLU A 355 55.09 12.85 34.81
N ALA A 356 53.84 12.60 34.49
CA ALA A 356 53.24 11.57 33.60
C ALA A 356 51.87 11.14 34.10
N THR A 357 50.89 12.04 34.02
CA THR A 357 49.53 11.61 33.83
C THR A 357 49.33 11.37 32.33
N PRO A 358 49.00 10.17 31.91
CA PRO A 358 48.69 9.96 30.48
C PRO A 358 47.46 10.78 30.14
N PRO A 359 47.43 11.45 28.98
CA PRO A 359 46.26 12.21 28.55
C PRO A 359 45.04 11.30 28.51
N ASP A 360 43.99 11.74 29.16
CA ASP A 360 42.64 11.15 29.05
C ASP A 360 42.27 11.07 27.56
N PRO A 361 41.85 9.92 27.02
CA PRO A 361 41.47 9.87 25.65
C PRO A 361 40.32 10.88 25.45
N GLU A 362 40.56 11.89 24.62
CA GLU A 362 39.58 12.90 24.27
C GLU A 362 38.36 12.19 23.65
N VAL A 363 37.31 12.03 24.44
CA VAL A 363 36.03 11.55 23.95
C VAL A 363 35.46 12.67 23.10
N PRO A 364 35.21 12.41 21.80
CA PRO A 364 34.71 13.44 20.90
C PRO A 364 33.38 13.99 21.41
N ARG A 365 33.32 15.32 21.56
CA ARG A 365 32.13 16.06 21.99
C ARG A 365 31.63 16.91 20.83
N ILE A 366 30.32 16.93 20.61
CA ILE A 366 29.68 17.79 19.62
C ILE A 366 28.78 18.78 20.35
N GLU A 367 28.88 20.04 19.96
CA GLU A 367 27.97 21.09 20.44
C GLU A 367 26.79 21.22 19.51
N HIS A 368 25.58 21.14 20.07
CA HIS A 368 24.33 21.42 19.36
C HIS A 368 23.40 22.23 20.26
N ASP A 369 22.96 23.38 19.81
CA ASP A 369 22.08 24.33 20.52
C ASP A 369 22.62 24.75 21.89
N GLY A 370 23.93 25.04 22.01
CA GLY A 370 24.56 25.46 23.24
C GLY A 370 24.71 24.38 24.31
N ARG A 371 24.53 23.10 23.95
CA ARG A 371 24.74 21.92 24.81
C ARG A 371 25.76 20.97 24.22
N TRP A 372 26.65 20.46 25.09
CA TRP A 372 27.66 19.50 24.71
C TRP A 372 27.18 18.06 24.90
N TYR A 373 27.30 17.27 23.86
CA TYR A 373 26.97 15.82 23.83
C TYR A 373 28.24 15.01 23.67
N THR A 374 28.40 13.96 24.47
CA THR A 374 29.49 13.00 24.37
C THR A 374 29.05 11.84 23.45
N LEU A 375 29.81 11.54 22.40
CA LEU A 375 29.56 10.40 21.53
C LEU A 375 30.02 9.11 22.22
N HIS A 376 29.10 8.19 22.49
CA HIS A 376 29.38 6.89 23.06
C HIS A 376 29.24 5.79 21.99
#